data_bfbd5705217d14a5dbbbe9f7cc480251
#
_entry.id   bfbd5705217d14a5dbbbe9f7cc480251
#
_cell.length_a   1.000
_cell.length_b   1.000
_cell.length_c   1.000
_cell.angle_alpha   90.00
_cell.angle_beta   90.00
_cell.angle_gamma   90.00
#
_symmetry.space_group_name_H-M   'P 1'
#
loop_
_entity.id
_entity.type
_entity.pdbx_description
1 polymer ?
#
loop_
_entity_poly.entity_id
_entity_poly.type
_entity_poly.pdbx_seq_one_letter_code
_entity_poly.pdbx_strand_id
1 'polypeptide(L)'
;IMATIASLVGYELPDDAATDSFDMLPVMIGRQGEKNPVRPHLLTQSFRGEFQIRKGNWKYLDHKGSGGNGYEKGNLKKYSLKEKEPEAPGQLYNLTTDPGETTNLYFKEETIRLEMQKLLKRLKESGRSAPLGRKPIGMAGIPKVK
;
A
#
# COMPACT_ATOMS: atom_id res chain seq x y z
N ILE A 1 6.75 -10.80 -3.98
CA ILE A 1 7.08 -12.01 -4.77
C ILE A 1 7.78 -13.06 -3.94
N MET A 2 8.78 -12.73 -3.09
CA MET A 2 9.55 -13.73 -2.34
C MET A 2 8.68 -14.65 -1.49
N ALA A 3 7.74 -14.12 -0.71
CA ALA A 3 6.82 -14.94 0.09
C ALA A 3 5.93 -15.84 -0.79
N THR A 4 5.54 -15.38 -1.97
CA THR A 4 4.73 -16.18 -2.92
C THR A 4 5.53 -17.36 -3.48
N ILE A 5 6.80 -17.12 -3.85
CA ILE A 5 7.67 -18.19 -4.36
C ILE A 5 7.99 -19.19 -3.24
N ALA A 6 8.32 -18.70 -2.05
CA ALA A 6 8.56 -19.56 -0.89
C ALA A 6 7.33 -20.43 -0.58
N SER A 7 6.14 -19.85 -0.61
CA SER A 7 4.88 -20.58 -0.41
C SER A 7 4.64 -21.61 -1.50
N LEU A 8 4.96 -21.28 -2.75
CA LEU A 8 4.82 -22.22 -3.89
C LEU A 8 5.70 -23.47 -3.71
N VAL A 9 6.96 -23.28 -3.30
CA VAL A 9 7.91 -24.41 -3.11
C VAL A 9 7.82 -25.06 -1.72
N GLY A 10 6.92 -24.60 -0.86
CA GLY A 10 6.74 -25.14 0.49
C GLY A 10 7.80 -24.72 1.50
N TYR A 11 8.53 -23.64 1.22
CA TYR A 11 9.57 -23.14 2.11
C TYR A 11 9.01 -22.12 3.12
N GLU A 12 9.23 -22.36 4.41
CA GLU A 12 8.86 -21.43 5.47
C GLU A 12 9.90 -20.32 5.59
N LEU A 13 9.52 -19.10 5.23
CA LEU A 13 10.40 -17.94 5.35
C LEU A 13 10.62 -17.56 6.82
N PRO A 14 11.87 -17.32 7.25
CA PRO A 14 12.16 -16.71 8.53
C PRO A 14 11.45 -15.35 8.69
N ASP A 15 11.18 -14.97 9.92
CA ASP A 15 10.45 -13.73 10.18
C ASP A 15 11.26 -12.46 9.86
N ASP A 16 12.57 -12.54 9.86
CA ASP A 16 13.50 -11.47 9.46
C ASP A 16 13.71 -11.39 7.94
N ALA A 17 13.24 -12.37 7.17
CA ALA A 17 13.34 -12.37 5.72
C ALA A 17 12.09 -11.78 5.04
N ALA A 18 12.30 -11.03 3.95
CA ALA A 18 11.24 -10.50 3.08
C ALA A 18 10.11 -9.78 3.87
N THR A 19 10.49 -8.87 4.75
CA THR A 19 9.64 -8.20 5.74
C THR A 19 8.41 -7.48 5.16
N ASP A 20 8.42 -7.16 3.86
CA ASP A 20 7.31 -6.50 3.15
C ASP A 20 6.63 -7.41 2.10
N SER A 21 7.03 -8.68 2.03
CA SER A 21 6.51 -9.60 1.05
C SER A 21 5.30 -10.36 1.57
N PHE A 22 4.14 -10.09 1.02
CA PHE A 22 2.91 -10.86 1.24
C PHE A 22 2.87 -12.07 0.31
N ASP A 23 2.33 -13.18 0.81
CA ASP A 23 2.06 -14.36 -0.01
C ASP A 23 0.82 -14.15 -0.88
N MET A 24 1.03 -13.96 -2.18
CA MET A 24 -0.06 -13.77 -3.16
C MET A 24 -0.51 -15.09 -3.79
N LEU A 25 0.05 -16.24 -3.39
CA LEU A 25 -0.33 -17.54 -3.96
C LEU A 25 -1.83 -17.82 -3.82
N PRO A 26 -2.50 -17.55 -2.68
CA PRO A 26 -3.95 -17.74 -2.56
C PRO A 26 -4.75 -16.99 -3.62
N VAL A 27 -4.33 -15.79 -3.99
CA VAL A 27 -4.98 -15.00 -5.06
C VAL A 27 -4.75 -15.64 -6.41
N MET A 28 -3.51 -16.05 -6.71
CA MET A 28 -3.12 -16.63 -8.00
C MET A 28 -3.85 -17.95 -8.30
N ILE A 29 -4.17 -18.72 -7.25
CA ILE A 29 -4.89 -19.99 -7.39
C ILE A 29 -6.40 -19.89 -7.10
N GLY A 30 -6.95 -18.68 -7.02
CA GLY A 30 -8.39 -18.44 -6.84
C GLY A 30 -8.95 -18.82 -5.47
N ARG A 31 -8.10 -18.95 -4.44
CA ARG A 31 -8.54 -19.30 -3.07
C ARG A 31 -8.81 -18.10 -2.19
N GLN A 32 -8.57 -16.89 -2.68
CA GLN A 32 -8.79 -15.67 -1.93
C GLN A 32 -10.21 -15.13 -2.13
N GLY A 33 -10.95 -14.95 -1.04
CA GLY A 33 -12.26 -14.31 -1.08
C GLY A 33 -12.12 -12.77 -1.25
N GLU A 34 -13.04 -12.18 -2.01
CA GLU A 34 -13.03 -10.73 -2.32
C GLU A 34 -13.04 -9.83 -1.08
N LYS A 35 -13.71 -10.26 0.00
CA LYS A 35 -13.85 -9.48 1.24
C LYS A 35 -12.62 -9.50 2.15
N ASN A 36 -11.68 -10.41 1.93
CA ASN A 36 -10.49 -10.58 2.77
C ASN A 36 -9.21 -10.42 1.92
N PRO A 37 -8.77 -9.21 1.63
CA PRO A 37 -7.56 -9.02 0.83
C PRO A 37 -6.34 -9.60 1.56
N VAL A 38 -5.50 -10.34 0.84
CA VAL A 38 -4.21 -10.86 1.36
C VAL A 38 -3.36 -9.73 1.91
N ARG A 39 -3.42 -8.56 1.24
CA ARG A 39 -2.71 -7.36 1.65
C ARG A 39 -3.72 -6.34 2.19
N PRO A 40 -3.82 -6.20 3.53
CA PRO A 40 -4.79 -5.29 4.15
C PRO A 40 -4.43 -3.80 3.96
N HIS A 41 -3.19 -3.52 3.62
CA HIS A 41 -2.69 -2.19 3.31
C HIS A 41 -1.54 -2.28 2.32
N LEU A 42 -1.29 -1.19 1.59
CA LEU A 42 -0.16 -1.04 0.69
C LEU A 42 0.66 0.17 1.13
N LEU A 43 1.90 -0.08 1.56
CA LEU A 43 2.90 0.93 1.86
C LEU A 43 3.83 1.06 0.65
N THR A 44 4.02 2.28 0.19
CA THR A 44 4.98 2.59 -0.88
C THR A 44 5.81 3.81 -0.50
N GLN A 45 7.00 3.90 -1.08
CA GLN A 45 7.93 4.99 -0.86
C GLN A 45 8.27 5.63 -2.20
N SER A 46 8.32 6.96 -2.24
CA SER A 46 8.75 7.70 -3.42
C SER A 46 10.28 7.63 -3.58
N PHE A 47 10.76 8.06 -4.73
CA PHE A 47 12.20 8.24 -5.00
C PHE A 47 12.89 9.15 -3.96
N ARG A 48 12.17 10.12 -3.39
CA ARG A 48 12.69 11.05 -2.37
C ARG A 48 12.60 10.52 -0.94
N GLY A 49 12.17 9.28 -0.74
CA GLY A 49 12.02 8.69 0.58
C GLY A 49 10.69 9.02 1.27
N GLU A 50 9.77 9.69 0.59
CA GLU A 50 8.46 10.05 1.11
C GLU A 50 7.51 8.85 1.08
N PHE A 51 6.71 8.69 2.12
CA PHE A 51 5.83 7.53 2.27
C PHE A 51 4.38 7.83 1.90
N GLN A 52 3.73 6.83 1.35
CA GLN A 52 2.28 6.80 1.20
C GLN A 52 1.73 5.44 1.62
N ILE A 53 0.51 5.44 2.14
CA ILE A 53 -0.18 4.22 2.55
C ILE A 53 -1.60 4.21 2.00
N ARG A 54 -2.01 3.05 1.47
CA ARG A 54 -3.39 2.77 1.08
C ARG A 54 -3.97 1.68 1.97
N LYS A 55 -5.20 1.90 2.47
CA LYS A 55 -6.00 0.90 3.19
C LYS A 55 -7.44 0.99 2.68
N GLY A 56 -7.91 -0.06 2.04
CA GLY A 56 -9.21 -0.04 1.36
C GLY A 56 -9.27 1.08 0.31
N ASN A 57 -10.24 1.97 0.45
CA ASN A 57 -10.46 3.08 -0.46
C ASN A 57 -9.70 4.36 -0.08
N TRP A 58 -9.04 4.37 1.06
CA TRP A 58 -8.32 5.53 1.55
C TRP A 58 -6.85 5.47 1.21
N LYS A 59 -6.31 6.60 0.72
CA LYS A 59 -4.90 6.81 0.45
C LYS A 59 -4.41 8.03 1.21
N TYR A 60 -3.36 7.85 2.01
CA TYR A 60 -2.70 8.90 2.77
C TYR A 60 -1.26 9.05 2.32
N LEU A 61 -0.84 10.30 2.07
CA LEU A 61 0.53 10.67 1.75
C LEU A 61 1.10 11.50 2.90
N ASP A 62 2.25 11.07 3.42
CA ASP A 62 2.99 11.69 4.53
C ASP A 62 3.84 12.89 4.04
N HIS A 63 3.37 13.58 2.99
CA HIS A 63 4.11 14.67 2.36
C HIS A 63 3.19 15.54 1.49
N LYS A 64 3.70 16.72 1.11
CA LYS A 64 3.09 17.59 0.10
C LYS A 64 3.53 17.21 -1.32
N GLY A 65 2.70 17.51 -2.29
CA GLY A 65 3.03 17.33 -3.71
C GLY A 65 3.06 15.88 -4.17
N SER A 66 3.71 15.62 -5.29
CA SER A 66 3.62 14.38 -6.06
C SER A 66 4.64 13.29 -5.68
N GLY A 67 5.39 13.48 -4.61
CA GLY A 67 6.42 12.50 -4.21
C GLY A 67 7.62 12.43 -5.16
N GLY A 68 7.91 13.49 -5.90
CA GLY A 68 9.07 13.59 -6.77
C GLY A 68 8.80 13.50 -8.26
N ASN A 69 7.56 13.33 -8.68
CA ASN A 69 7.17 13.50 -10.09
C ASN A 69 7.32 14.96 -10.50
N GLY A 70 8.01 15.23 -11.59
CA GLY A 70 8.34 16.59 -12.05
C GLY A 70 7.19 17.34 -12.73
N TYR A 71 5.95 17.25 -12.21
CA TYR A 71 4.78 17.94 -12.78
C TYR A 71 4.81 19.47 -12.66
N GLU A 72 5.76 20.02 -11.91
CA GLU A 72 5.87 21.47 -11.71
C GLU A 72 6.53 22.17 -12.89
N LYS A 73 7.26 21.45 -13.75
CA LYS A 73 8.11 21.99 -14.82
C LYS A 73 7.91 21.28 -16.15
N GLY A 74 8.21 22.03 -17.24
CA GLY A 74 8.25 21.47 -18.58
C GLY A 74 6.89 21.02 -19.11
N ASN A 75 6.90 20.03 -19.98
CA ASN A 75 5.72 19.53 -20.67
C ASN A 75 4.70 18.84 -19.77
N LEU A 76 5.11 18.44 -18.58
CA LEU A 76 4.22 17.80 -17.60
C LEU A 76 3.39 18.80 -16.77
N LYS A 77 3.76 20.08 -16.79
CA LYS A 77 3.04 21.13 -16.04
C LYS A 77 1.55 21.20 -16.37
N LYS A 78 1.17 20.91 -17.62
CA LYS A 78 -0.24 20.88 -18.05
C LYS A 78 -1.09 19.81 -17.38
N TYR A 79 -0.47 18.79 -16.77
CA TYR A 79 -1.13 17.70 -16.03
C TYR A 79 -1.07 17.92 -14.52
N SER A 80 -0.44 18.99 -14.06
CA SER A 80 -0.38 19.31 -12.63
C SER A 80 -1.77 19.71 -12.13
N LEU A 81 -2.20 19.08 -11.06
CA LEU A 81 -3.41 19.47 -10.35
C LEU A 81 -3.09 20.57 -9.35
N LYS A 82 -3.99 21.54 -9.22
CA LYS A 82 -3.85 22.60 -8.21
C LYS A 82 -4.19 22.03 -6.85
N GLU A 83 -3.25 22.13 -5.89
CA GLU A 83 -3.52 21.80 -4.49
C GLU A 83 -4.59 22.72 -3.92
N LYS A 84 -5.63 22.13 -3.32
CA LYS A 84 -6.75 22.86 -2.73
C LYS A 84 -6.58 23.13 -1.22
N GLU A 85 -5.68 22.36 -0.58
CA GLU A 85 -5.35 22.49 0.85
C GLU A 85 -3.83 22.74 1.01
N PRO A 86 -3.32 23.89 0.56
CA PRO A 86 -1.87 24.16 0.52
C PRO A 86 -1.21 24.17 1.92
N GLU A 87 -1.99 24.43 2.97
CA GLU A 87 -1.51 24.43 4.35
C GLU A 87 -1.42 23.00 4.94
N ALA A 88 -2.05 22.02 4.32
CA ALA A 88 -1.99 20.65 4.81
C ALA A 88 -0.55 20.08 4.67
N PRO A 89 0.04 19.52 5.75
CA PRO A 89 1.38 18.95 5.70
C PRO A 89 1.44 17.61 4.97
N GLY A 90 0.28 17.01 4.67
CA GLY A 90 0.11 15.75 3.95
C GLY A 90 -1.16 15.75 3.12
N GLN A 91 -1.50 14.59 2.56
CA GLN A 91 -2.65 14.47 1.67
C GLN A 91 -3.49 13.24 2.03
N LEU A 92 -4.81 13.35 1.94
CA LEU A 92 -5.75 12.26 2.16
C LEU A 92 -6.79 12.24 1.04
N TYR A 93 -6.98 11.06 0.42
CA TYR A 93 -7.91 10.86 -0.69
C TYR A 93 -8.82 9.65 -0.47
N ASN A 94 -10.07 9.76 -0.90
CA ASN A 94 -10.99 8.63 -1.01
C ASN A 94 -11.07 8.19 -2.48
N LEU A 95 -10.40 7.11 -2.84
CA LEU A 95 -10.27 6.64 -4.22
C LEU A 95 -11.57 6.08 -4.81
N THR A 96 -12.62 5.86 -4.01
CA THR A 96 -13.94 5.48 -4.54
C THR A 96 -14.66 6.67 -5.17
N THR A 97 -14.60 7.83 -4.52
CA THR A 97 -15.29 9.04 -4.96
C THR A 97 -14.40 9.99 -5.76
N ASP A 98 -13.09 9.87 -5.57
CA ASP A 98 -12.07 10.71 -6.22
C ASP A 98 -10.86 9.85 -6.66
N PRO A 99 -11.02 9.00 -7.69
CA PRO A 99 -9.91 8.18 -8.21
C PRO A 99 -8.79 9.00 -8.84
N GLY A 100 -9.06 10.27 -9.20
CA GLY A 100 -8.08 11.21 -9.75
C GLY A 100 -7.29 11.98 -8.70
N GLU A 101 -7.56 11.77 -7.40
CA GLU A 101 -6.85 12.45 -6.31
C GLU A 101 -6.88 13.99 -6.43
N THR A 102 -8.05 14.53 -6.80
CA THR A 102 -8.25 15.96 -7.10
C THR A 102 -8.64 16.81 -5.91
N THR A 103 -9.05 16.18 -4.81
CA THR A 103 -9.55 16.87 -3.62
C THR A 103 -8.93 16.30 -2.37
N ASN A 104 -7.97 17.05 -1.80
CA ASN A 104 -7.32 16.70 -0.55
C ASN A 104 -8.30 16.83 0.63
N LEU A 105 -8.56 15.72 1.32
CA LEU A 105 -9.49 15.63 2.46
C LEU A 105 -8.77 15.72 3.81
N TYR A 106 -7.52 16.15 3.84
CA TYR A 106 -6.67 16.12 5.03
C TYR A 106 -7.31 16.73 6.27
N PHE A 107 -7.98 17.89 6.13
CA PHE A 107 -8.66 18.56 7.24
C PHE A 107 -10.12 18.12 7.42
N LYS A 108 -10.76 17.61 6.37
CA LYS A 108 -12.18 17.22 6.40
C LYS A 108 -12.41 15.87 7.06
N GLU A 109 -11.51 14.92 6.85
CA GLU A 109 -11.63 13.54 7.30
C GLU A 109 -10.59 13.23 8.39
N GLU A 110 -10.65 13.98 9.49
CA GLU A 110 -9.65 13.92 10.54
C GLU A 110 -9.52 12.53 11.19
N THR A 111 -10.63 11.86 11.45
CA THR A 111 -10.63 10.53 12.06
C THR A 111 -9.88 9.53 11.19
N ILE A 112 -10.21 9.49 9.90
CA ILE A 112 -9.56 8.60 8.93
C ILE A 112 -8.08 8.96 8.80
N ARG A 113 -7.77 10.26 8.71
CA ARG A 113 -6.39 10.74 8.65
C ARG A 113 -5.56 10.23 9.82
N LEU A 114 -6.06 10.38 11.05
CA LEU A 114 -5.37 9.93 12.26
C LEU A 114 -5.17 8.41 12.29
N GLU A 115 -6.15 7.63 11.85
CA GLU A 115 -6.00 6.17 11.69
C GLU A 115 -4.89 5.81 10.71
N MET A 116 -4.86 6.46 9.54
CA MET A 116 -3.86 6.22 8.50
C MET A 116 -2.45 6.63 8.95
N GLN A 117 -2.33 7.76 9.65
CA GLN A 117 -1.08 8.24 10.25
C GLN A 117 -0.55 7.25 11.29
N LYS A 118 -1.42 6.78 12.18
CA LYS A 118 -1.07 5.78 13.21
C LYS A 118 -0.61 4.47 12.59
N LEU A 119 -1.30 4.01 11.54
CA LEU A 119 -0.92 2.80 10.82
C LEU A 119 0.44 2.98 10.14
N LEU A 120 0.66 4.08 9.42
CA LEU A 120 1.92 4.38 8.75
C LEU A 120 3.07 4.44 9.76
N LYS A 121 2.89 5.17 10.87
CA LYS A 121 3.89 5.27 11.94
C LYS A 121 4.29 3.90 12.47
N ARG A 122 3.29 3.05 12.80
CA ARG A 122 3.53 1.68 13.29
C ARG A 122 4.34 0.85 12.30
N LEU A 123 4.01 0.91 11.00
CA LEU A 123 4.72 0.15 9.96
C LEU A 123 6.16 0.64 9.79
N LYS A 124 6.40 1.93 9.85
CA LYS A 124 7.74 2.52 9.82
C LYS A 124 8.58 2.08 11.02
N GLU A 125 8.01 2.12 12.23
CA GLU A 125 8.68 1.73 13.46
C GLU A 125 8.98 0.22 13.54
N SER A 126 8.08 -0.62 13.01
CA SER A 126 8.27 -2.07 12.97
C SER A 126 9.26 -2.54 11.90
N GLY A 127 9.60 -1.68 10.93
CA GLY A 127 10.46 -2.03 9.79
C GLY A 127 9.88 -3.12 8.89
N ARG A 128 8.54 -3.35 8.95
CA ARG A 128 7.87 -4.38 8.16
C ARG A 128 6.40 -4.07 7.91
N SER A 129 5.88 -4.54 6.77
CA SER A 129 4.46 -4.46 6.44
C SER A 129 3.78 -5.83 6.38
N ALA A 130 4.52 -6.90 6.14
CA ALA A 130 3.99 -8.26 6.10
C ALA A 130 3.88 -8.88 7.52
N PRO A 131 2.93 -9.83 7.74
CA PRO A 131 2.75 -10.49 9.02
C PRO A 131 3.94 -11.40 9.38
N LEU A 132 4.08 -11.68 10.67
CA LEU A 132 4.95 -12.73 11.19
C LEU A 132 4.33 -14.12 11.01
N GLY A 133 5.16 -15.17 11.14
CA GLY A 133 4.70 -16.56 11.17
C GLY A 133 3.99 -16.99 9.87
N ARG A 134 4.48 -16.54 8.72
CA ARG A 134 3.91 -16.89 7.41
C ARG A 134 4.11 -18.38 7.11
N LYS A 135 3.00 -19.11 6.95
CA LYS A 135 3.02 -20.55 6.64
C LYS A 135 2.87 -20.75 5.12
N PRO A 136 3.76 -21.55 4.49
CA PRO A 136 3.67 -21.84 3.07
C PRO A 136 2.48 -22.77 2.78
N ILE A 137 1.86 -22.61 1.60
CA ILE A 137 0.83 -23.53 1.09
C ILE A 137 1.48 -24.79 0.54
N GLY A 138 2.62 -24.64 -0.14
CA GLY A 138 3.31 -25.70 -0.83
C GLY A 138 2.59 -26.17 -2.10
N MET A 139 3.30 -26.89 -2.96
CA MET A 139 2.74 -27.40 -4.21
C MET A 139 1.59 -28.41 -4.00
N ALA A 140 1.64 -29.19 -2.93
CA ALA A 140 0.57 -30.13 -2.58
C ALA A 140 -0.77 -29.42 -2.28
N GLY A 141 -0.73 -28.15 -1.89
CA GLY A 141 -1.91 -27.33 -1.65
C GLY A 141 -2.50 -26.67 -2.91
N ILE A 142 -1.87 -26.80 -4.08
CA ILE A 142 -2.34 -26.20 -5.33
C ILE A 142 -3.34 -27.15 -6.02
N PRO A 143 -4.53 -26.66 -6.42
CA PRO A 143 -5.46 -27.49 -7.18
C PRO A 143 -4.83 -27.94 -8.50
N LYS A 144 -4.98 -29.22 -8.82
CA LYS A 144 -4.63 -29.72 -10.16
C LYS A 144 -5.60 -29.10 -11.17
N VAL A 145 -5.07 -28.45 -12.18
CA VAL A 145 -5.87 -28.01 -13.33
C VAL A 145 -6.41 -29.25 -14.02
N LYS A 146 -7.73 -29.34 -14.15
CA LYS A 146 -8.40 -30.40 -14.90
C LYS A 146 -8.39 -30.08 -16.38
#